data_3ebc60c0f2152cc8f39b670e11962663
#
_entry.id   3ebc60c0f2152cc8f39b670e11962663
#
_cell.length_a   1.000
_cell.length_b   1.000
_cell.length_c   1.000
_cell.angle_alpha   90.00
_cell.angle_beta   90.00
_cell.angle_gamma   90.00
#
_symmetry.space_group_name_H-M   'P 1'
#
loop_
_entity.id
_entity.type
_entity.pdbx_description
1 polymer ?
#
loop_
_entity_poly.entity_id
_entity_poly.type
_entity_poly.pdbx_seq_one_letter_code
_entity_poly.pdbx_strand_id
1 'polypeptide(L)'
;TGTVALCRLDNNTVLEKGLYYYQGNDFASELVYSISRLCEPCLEHIDNNFNPLDAIQKGEFSDAAEDITYLIQQCRRKLENNDYNNMEEEIRRANDLNGQLSLLKRKELQRIQSQSGSIRVSMVYLTMVQEAQNVVTYTINLMKVSRKFQMETEMP
;
A
#
# COMPACT_ATOMS: atom_id res chain seq x y z
N THR A 1 -8.11 -9.75 25.84
CA THR A 1 -9.51 -9.68 25.39
C THR A 1 -9.77 -10.51 24.14
N GLY A 2 -8.84 -10.62 23.18
CA GLY A 2 -8.99 -11.46 21.97
C GLY A 2 -9.01 -12.97 22.27
N THR A 3 -8.24 -13.43 23.24
CA THR A 3 -8.10 -14.86 23.58
C THR A 3 -9.38 -15.46 24.18
N VAL A 4 -10.15 -14.69 24.93
CA VAL A 4 -11.40 -15.14 25.57
C VAL A 4 -12.54 -15.29 24.57
N ALA A 5 -12.56 -14.46 23.50
CA ALA A 5 -13.56 -14.57 22.43
C ALA A 5 -13.33 -15.83 21.57
N LEU A 6 -12.07 -16.22 21.34
CA LEU A 6 -11.69 -17.41 20.56
C LEU A 6 -12.15 -18.73 21.22
N CYS A 7 -12.19 -18.81 22.55
CA CYS A 7 -12.59 -20.03 23.27
C CYS A 7 -14.07 -20.39 23.13
N ARG A 8 -14.92 -19.55 22.55
CA ARG A 8 -16.38 -19.78 22.39
C ARG A 8 -16.81 -20.17 20.98
N LEU A 9 -15.87 -20.24 20.03
CA LEU A 9 -16.15 -20.56 18.64
C LEU A 9 -15.88 -22.04 18.37
N ASP A 10 -16.51 -22.60 17.33
CA ASP A 10 -16.14 -23.92 16.88
C ASP A 10 -14.69 -23.94 16.34
N ASN A 11 -14.08 -25.12 16.26
CA ASN A 11 -12.66 -25.24 15.90
C ASN A 11 -12.35 -24.68 14.51
N ASN A 12 -13.25 -24.76 13.55
CA ASN A 12 -13.03 -24.25 12.18
C ASN A 12 -13.06 -22.72 12.16
N THR A 13 -14.06 -22.12 12.82
CA THR A 13 -14.17 -20.66 12.93
C THR A 13 -12.98 -20.07 13.69
N VAL A 14 -12.47 -20.74 14.73
CA VAL A 14 -11.26 -20.32 15.46
C VAL A 14 -10.04 -20.34 14.55
N LEU A 15 -9.87 -21.37 13.71
CA LEU A 15 -8.76 -21.48 12.77
C LEU A 15 -8.82 -20.39 11.69
N GLU A 16 -9.98 -20.14 11.10
CA GLU A 16 -10.17 -19.11 10.08
C GLU A 16 -9.89 -17.70 10.65
N LYS A 17 -10.41 -17.37 11.81
CA LYS A 17 -10.11 -16.11 12.51
C LYS A 17 -8.64 -15.96 12.83
N GLY A 18 -8.00 -17.01 13.32
CA GLY A 18 -6.57 -17.02 13.58
C GLY A 18 -5.78 -16.70 12.30
N LEU A 19 -6.15 -17.32 11.19
CA LEU A 19 -5.53 -17.07 9.88
C LEU A 19 -5.68 -15.61 9.45
N TYR A 20 -6.88 -15.05 9.50
CA TYR A 20 -7.12 -13.65 9.12
C TYR A 20 -6.38 -12.67 10.05
N TYR A 21 -6.27 -12.97 11.33
CA TYR A 21 -5.49 -12.18 12.27
C TYR A 21 -3.99 -12.14 11.89
N TYR A 22 -3.41 -13.30 11.59
CA TYR A 22 -2.01 -13.38 11.14
C TYR A 22 -1.79 -12.68 9.80
N GLN A 23 -2.67 -12.88 8.83
CA GLN A 23 -2.60 -12.19 7.54
C GLN A 23 -2.70 -10.66 7.71
N GLY A 24 -3.57 -10.18 8.59
CA GLY A 24 -3.70 -8.76 8.88
C GLY A 24 -2.42 -8.17 9.46
N ASN A 25 -1.78 -8.87 10.41
CA ASN A 25 -0.49 -8.44 10.95
C ASN A 25 0.62 -8.44 9.90
N ASP A 26 0.66 -9.44 9.02
CA ASP A 26 1.63 -9.50 7.93
C ASP A 26 1.44 -8.33 6.95
N PHE A 27 0.20 -8.06 6.52
CA PHE A 27 -0.07 -6.92 5.63
C PHE A 27 0.25 -5.57 6.28
N ALA A 28 -0.06 -5.40 7.58
CA ALA A 28 0.29 -4.19 8.31
C ALA A 28 1.83 -4.01 8.39
N SER A 29 2.56 -5.09 8.67
CA SER A 29 4.03 -5.07 8.72
C SER A 29 4.63 -4.75 7.35
N GLU A 30 4.16 -5.41 6.29
CA GLU A 30 4.61 -5.15 4.93
C GLU A 30 4.28 -3.73 4.46
N LEU A 31 3.14 -3.17 4.87
CA LEU A 31 2.79 -1.78 4.61
C LEU A 31 3.83 -0.81 5.21
N VAL A 32 4.20 -1.02 6.49
CA VAL A 32 5.22 -0.20 7.17
C VAL A 32 6.58 -0.35 6.48
N TYR A 33 6.99 -1.56 6.14
CA TYR A 33 8.25 -1.80 5.42
C TYR A 33 8.27 -1.17 4.04
N SER A 34 7.16 -1.21 3.30
CA SER A 34 7.06 -0.55 1.99
C SER A 34 7.18 0.97 2.09
N ILE A 35 6.61 1.58 3.12
CA ILE A 35 6.77 3.01 3.38
C ILE A 35 8.25 3.34 3.68
N SER A 36 8.94 2.54 4.49
CA SER A 36 10.37 2.73 4.75
C SER A 36 11.20 2.61 3.48
N ARG A 37 10.97 1.55 2.68
CA ARG A 37 11.65 1.34 1.39
C ARG A 37 11.34 2.42 0.35
N LEU A 38 10.20 3.10 0.48
CA LEU A 38 9.88 4.27 -0.34
C LEU A 38 10.71 5.49 0.09
N CYS A 39 10.86 5.73 1.38
CA CYS A 39 11.49 6.92 1.93
C CYS A 39 13.03 6.85 1.94
N GLU A 40 13.61 5.69 2.30
CA GLU A 40 15.06 5.52 2.44
C GLU A 40 15.87 5.93 1.19
N PRO A 41 15.56 5.44 -0.02
CA PRO A 41 16.31 5.83 -1.22
C PRO A 41 16.18 7.32 -1.53
N CYS A 42 15.05 7.94 -1.18
CA CYS A 42 14.84 9.37 -1.37
C CYS A 42 15.74 10.19 -0.44
N LEU A 43 15.82 9.79 0.84
CA LEU A 43 16.69 10.43 1.84
C LEU A 43 18.16 10.28 1.43
N GLU A 44 18.61 9.07 1.10
CA GLU A 44 19.97 8.84 0.59
C GLU A 44 20.28 9.71 -0.62
N HIS A 45 19.34 9.84 -1.55
CA HIS A 45 19.51 10.65 -2.75
C HIS A 45 19.71 12.14 -2.42
N ILE A 46 18.96 12.65 -1.43
CA ILE A 46 19.06 14.03 -0.95
C ILE A 46 20.37 14.24 -0.19
N ASP A 47 20.70 13.35 0.75
CA ASP A 47 21.89 13.47 1.60
C ASP A 47 23.19 13.43 0.80
N ASN A 48 23.21 12.69 -0.31
CA ASN A 48 24.35 12.65 -1.23
C ASN A 48 24.37 13.79 -2.28
N ASN A 49 23.44 14.73 -2.22
CA ASN A 49 23.32 15.86 -3.13
C ASN A 49 23.25 15.44 -4.61
N PHE A 50 22.59 14.31 -4.91
CA PHE A 50 22.38 13.89 -6.29
C PHE A 50 21.34 14.78 -6.99
N ASN A 51 21.36 14.76 -8.33
CA ASN A 51 20.42 15.55 -9.12
C ASN A 51 18.97 15.25 -8.71
N PRO A 52 18.12 16.27 -8.49
CA PRO A 52 16.74 16.07 -8.10
C PRO A 52 15.92 15.41 -9.22
N LEU A 53 14.77 14.85 -8.85
CA LEU A 53 13.74 14.49 -9.81
C LEU A 53 13.37 15.69 -10.66
N ASP A 54 13.09 15.49 -11.96
CA ASP A 54 12.61 16.57 -12.82
C ASP A 54 11.17 17.00 -12.46
N ALA A 55 10.71 18.11 -13.06
CA ALA A 55 9.39 18.67 -12.76
C ALA A 55 8.25 17.71 -13.14
N ILE A 56 8.43 16.90 -14.19
CA ILE A 56 7.43 15.92 -14.64
C ILE A 56 7.34 14.78 -13.64
N GLN A 57 8.48 14.18 -13.26
CA GLN A 57 8.54 13.11 -12.27
C GLN A 57 7.96 13.56 -10.92
N LYS A 58 8.27 14.78 -10.47
CA LYS A 58 7.73 15.35 -9.24
C LYS A 58 6.22 15.50 -9.29
N GLY A 59 5.67 16.04 -10.38
CA GLY A 59 4.24 16.23 -10.56
C GLY A 59 3.49 14.91 -10.58
N GLU A 60 3.92 13.97 -11.42
CA GLU A 60 3.32 12.63 -11.53
C GLU A 60 3.31 11.87 -10.19
N PHE A 61 4.40 11.94 -9.43
CA PHE A 61 4.48 11.26 -8.13
C PHE A 61 3.69 11.98 -7.04
N SER A 62 3.62 13.32 -7.08
CA SER A 62 2.81 14.10 -6.13
C SER A 62 1.33 13.72 -6.23
N ASP A 63 0.80 13.62 -7.43
CA ASP A 63 -0.60 13.21 -7.67
C ASP A 63 -0.85 11.81 -7.12
N ALA A 64 0.06 10.87 -7.40
CA ALA A 64 -0.03 9.51 -6.85
C ALA A 64 0.07 9.49 -5.32
N ALA A 65 0.91 10.32 -4.72
CA ALA A 65 1.08 10.40 -3.26
C ALA A 65 -0.19 10.91 -2.56
N GLU A 66 -0.94 11.83 -3.17
CA GLU A 66 -2.23 12.28 -2.66
C GLU A 66 -3.25 11.15 -2.63
N ASP A 67 -3.36 10.38 -3.70
CA ASP A 67 -4.27 9.24 -3.79
C ASP A 67 -3.88 8.11 -2.81
N ILE A 68 -2.58 7.84 -2.65
CA ILE A 68 -2.06 6.88 -1.66
C ILE A 68 -2.44 7.33 -0.24
N THR A 69 -2.21 8.60 0.07
CA THR A 69 -2.56 9.18 1.37
C THR A 69 -4.04 9.05 1.67
N TYR A 70 -4.89 9.31 0.67
CA TYR A 70 -6.32 9.11 0.79
C TYR A 70 -6.68 7.66 1.13
N LEU A 71 -6.12 6.68 0.41
CA LEU A 71 -6.37 5.25 0.66
C LEU A 71 -5.93 4.82 2.06
N ILE A 72 -4.77 5.28 2.52
CA ILE A 72 -4.27 4.99 3.89
C ILE A 72 -5.22 5.59 4.93
N GLN A 73 -5.70 6.81 4.72
CA GLN A 73 -6.66 7.44 5.64
C GLN A 73 -8.01 6.69 5.67
N GLN A 74 -8.50 6.20 4.53
CA GLN A 74 -9.72 5.39 4.50
C GLN A 74 -9.51 4.05 5.21
N CYS A 75 -8.37 3.39 4.99
CA CYS A 75 -8.01 2.18 5.71
C CYS A 75 -8.02 2.42 7.24
N ARG A 76 -7.35 3.46 7.69
CA ARG A 76 -7.31 3.85 9.09
C ARG A 76 -8.72 4.05 9.67
N ARG A 77 -9.57 4.83 9.00
CA ARG A 77 -10.96 5.09 9.45
C ARG A 77 -11.77 3.80 9.57
N LYS A 78 -11.65 2.90 8.59
CA LYS A 78 -12.36 1.63 8.61
C LYS A 78 -11.90 0.74 9.77
N LEU A 79 -10.60 0.67 10.02
CA LEU A 79 -10.03 -0.06 11.15
C LEU A 79 -10.45 0.54 12.51
N GLU A 80 -10.38 1.87 12.66
CA GLU A 80 -10.76 2.57 13.90
C GLU A 80 -12.26 2.42 14.23
N ASN A 81 -13.12 2.50 13.22
CA ASN A 81 -14.57 2.43 13.39
C ASN A 81 -15.13 1.00 13.26
N ASN A 82 -14.29 0.06 12.88
CA ASN A 82 -14.69 -1.33 12.57
C ASN A 82 -15.84 -1.40 11.54
N ASP A 83 -15.84 -0.47 10.58
CA ASP A 83 -16.85 -0.33 9.53
C ASP A 83 -16.23 -0.54 8.15
N TYR A 84 -16.53 -1.70 7.56
CA TYR A 84 -16.01 -2.12 6.25
C TYR A 84 -17.06 -2.06 5.15
N ASN A 85 -18.14 -1.32 5.36
CA ASN A 85 -19.14 -1.07 4.33
C ASN A 85 -18.57 -0.23 3.18
N ASN A 86 -19.10 -0.43 1.98
CA ASN A 86 -18.74 0.32 0.78
C ASN A 86 -17.23 0.34 0.43
N MET A 87 -16.55 -0.81 0.60
CA MET A 87 -15.14 -0.94 0.22
C MET A 87 -14.89 -0.98 -1.29
N GLU A 88 -15.93 -1.15 -2.08
CA GLU A 88 -15.83 -1.28 -3.54
C GLU A 88 -15.20 -0.04 -4.19
N GLU A 89 -15.50 1.15 -3.66
CA GLU A 89 -14.92 2.40 -4.17
C GLU A 89 -13.43 2.48 -3.89
N GLU A 90 -12.99 2.14 -2.69
CA GLU A 90 -11.57 2.11 -2.34
C GLU A 90 -10.81 1.04 -3.15
N ILE A 91 -11.41 -0.12 -3.37
CA ILE A 91 -10.81 -1.17 -4.20
C ILE A 91 -10.68 -0.70 -5.65
N ARG A 92 -11.70 -0.06 -6.20
CA ARG A 92 -11.65 0.50 -7.55
C ARG A 92 -10.56 1.56 -7.67
N ARG A 93 -10.52 2.53 -6.74
CA ARG A 93 -9.48 3.57 -6.70
C ARG A 93 -8.07 2.99 -6.59
N ALA A 94 -7.88 1.96 -5.77
CA ALA A 94 -6.60 1.29 -5.64
C ALA A 94 -6.16 0.61 -6.94
N ASN A 95 -7.10 -0.03 -7.64
CA ASN A 95 -6.81 -0.65 -8.94
C ASN A 95 -6.46 0.40 -9.99
N ASP A 96 -7.20 1.51 -10.06
CA ASP A 96 -6.94 2.60 -10.98
C ASP A 96 -5.56 3.22 -10.70
N LEU A 97 -5.24 3.46 -9.43
CA LEU A 97 -3.95 4.00 -9.01
C LEU A 97 -2.79 3.05 -9.34
N ASN A 98 -2.95 1.75 -9.11
CA ASN A 98 -1.94 0.75 -9.50
C ASN A 98 -1.74 0.72 -11.02
N GLY A 99 -2.79 0.90 -11.80
CA GLY A 99 -2.71 1.07 -13.26
C GLY A 99 -1.91 2.32 -13.66
N GLN A 100 -2.17 3.45 -13.01
CA GLN A 100 -1.42 4.69 -13.24
C GLN A 100 0.06 4.53 -12.87
N LEU A 101 0.36 3.96 -11.70
CA LEU A 101 1.74 3.69 -11.26
C LEU A 101 2.48 2.75 -12.24
N SER A 102 1.80 1.74 -12.78
CA SER A 102 2.37 0.87 -13.82
C SER A 102 2.70 1.65 -15.10
N LEU A 103 1.87 2.62 -15.46
CA LEU A 103 2.13 3.49 -16.59
C LEU A 103 3.35 4.40 -16.35
N LEU A 104 3.50 4.95 -15.13
CA LEU A 104 4.67 5.74 -14.76
C LEU A 104 5.97 4.92 -14.86
N LYS A 105 5.96 3.68 -14.38
CA LYS A 105 7.10 2.76 -14.54
C LYS A 105 7.46 2.55 -16.00
N ARG A 106 6.48 2.30 -16.85
CA ARG A 106 6.70 2.09 -18.29
C ARG A 106 7.30 3.31 -18.96
N LYS A 107 6.78 4.51 -18.65
CA LYS A 107 7.31 5.78 -19.16
C LYS A 107 8.77 5.97 -18.74
N GLU A 108 9.09 5.69 -17.48
CA GLU A 108 10.45 5.85 -16.97
C GLU A 108 11.44 4.86 -17.61
N LEU A 109 11.04 3.62 -17.82
CA LEU A 109 11.84 2.64 -18.56
C LEU A 109 12.11 3.09 -20.00
N GLN A 110 11.14 3.71 -20.67
CA GLN A 110 11.34 4.30 -21.99
C GLN A 110 12.33 5.46 -21.97
N ARG A 111 12.32 6.31 -20.92
CA ARG A 111 13.33 7.37 -20.74
C ARG A 111 14.73 6.80 -20.59
N ILE A 112 14.90 5.73 -19.81
CA ILE A 112 16.21 5.04 -19.67
C ILE A 112 16.68 4.52 -21.04
N GLN A 113 15.80 3.86 -21.80
CA GLN A 113 16.13 3.32 -23.11
C GLN A 113 16.52 4.39 -24.12
N SER A 114 15.88 5.56 -24.05
CA SER A 114 16.23 6.71 -24.92
C SER A 114 17.45 7.51 -24.44
N GLN A 115 18.09 7.06 -23.36
CA GLN A 115 19.23 7.73 -22.73
C GLN A 115 18.93 9.20 -22.35
N SER A 116 17.67 9.53 -22.10
CA SER A 116 17.26 10.86 -21.66
C SER A 116 17.32 10.96 -20.13
N GLY A 117 18.24 11.74 -19.60
CA GLY A 117 18.36 12.04 -18.19
C GLY A 117 19.37 11.15 -17.43
N SER A 118 19.37 11.27 -16.11
CA SER A 118 20.26 10.54 -15.21
C SER A 118 19.70 9.15 -14.88
N ILE A 119 20.47 8.11 -15.17
CA ILE A 119 20.11 6.72 -14.80
C ILE A 119 19.88 6.60 -13.29
N ARG A 120 20.68 7.27 -12.47
CA ARG A 120 20.53 7.25 -11.01
C ARG A 120 19.19 7.83 -10.57
N VAL A 121 18.79 8.96 -11.12
CA VAL A 121 17.48 9.59 -10.85
C VAL A 121 16.36 8.65 -11.28
N SER A 122 16.46 8.06 -12.47
CA SER A 122 15.47 7.09 -12.96
C SER A 122 15.35 5.86 -12.05
N MET A 123 16.47 5.35 -11.54
CA MET A 123 16.45 4.19 -10.63
C MET A 123 15.75 4.52 -9.30
N VAL A 124 16.01 5.69 -8.72
CA VAL A 124 15.32 6.16 -7.51
C VAL A 124 13.82 6.30 -7.79
N TYR A 125 13.46 6.93 -8.90
CA TYR A 125 12.06 7.12 -9.29
C TYR A 125 11.33 5.77 -9.50
N LEU A 126 11.96 4.81 -10.17
CA LEU A 126 11.38 3.46 -10.35
C LEU A 126 11.19 2.75 -9.01
N THR A 127 12.12 2.89 -8.08
CA THR A 127 11.98 2.34 -6.72
C THR A 127 10.81 2.99 -5.99
N MET A 128 10.68 4.32 -6.06
CA MET A 128 9.55 5.05 -5.47
C MET A 128 8.21 4.53 -6.02
N VAL A 129 8.09 4.41 -7.34
CA VAL A 129 6.85 3.94 -7.99
C VAL A 129 6.55 2.49 -7.61
N GLN A 130 7.56 1.62 -7.54
CA GLN A 130 7.38 0.22 -7.14
C GLN A 130 6.91 0.10 -5.69
N GLU A 131 7.53 0.83 -4.78
CA GLU A 131 7.13 0.78 -3.37
C GLU A 131 5.76 1.46 -3.15
N ALA A 132 5.43 2.48 -3.93
CA ALA A 132 4.09 3.06 -3.95
C ALA A 132 3.01 2.01 -4.34
N GLN A 133 3.27 1.18 -5.34
CA GLN A 133 2.38 0.05 -5.70
C GLN A 133 2.24 -0.96 -4.55
N ASN A 134 3.33 -1.27 -3.86
CA ASN A 134 3.31 -2.15 -2.70
C ASN A 134 2.46 -1.56 -1.56
N VAL A 135 2.62 -0.26 -1.26
CA VAL A 135 1.81 0.45 -0.26
C VAL A 135 0.32 0.35 -0.59
N VAL A 136 -0.08 0.61 -1.83
CA VAL A 136 -1.48 0.51 -2.29
C VAL A 136 -2.00 -0.92 -2.10
N THR A 137 -1.24 -1.91 -2.54
CA THR A 137 -1.63 -3.33 -2.48
C THR A 137 -1.80 -3.79 -1.03
N TYR A 138 -0.85 -3.51 -0.15
CA TYR A 138 -0.94 -3.91 1.26
C TYR A 138 -2.03 -3.17 2.02
N THR A 139 -2.29 -1.91 1.70
CA THR A 139 -3.39 -1.14 2.28
C THR A 139 -4.74 -1.78 1.97
N ILE A 140 -5.00 -2.13 0.72
CA ILE A 140 -6.25 -2.79 0.31
C ILE A 140 -6.35 -4.20 0.88
N ASN A 141 -5.27 -4.96 0.90
CA ASN A 141 -5.26 -6.30 1.46
C ASN A 141 -5.54 -6.28 2.97
N LEU A 142 -4.99 -5.31 3.70
CA LEU A 142 -5.29 -5.11 5.12
C LEU A 142 -6.78 -4.83 5.35
N MET A 143 -7.39 -3.95 4.56
CA MET A 143 -8.84 -3.71 4.67
C MET A 143 -9.67 -4.95 4.36
N LYS A 144 -9.33 -5.69 3.31
CA LYS A 144 -10.04 -6.91 2.92
C LYS A 144 -9.98 -8.00 4.00
N VAL A 145 -8.80 -8.24 4.56
CA VAL A 145 -8.64 -9.26 5.60
C VAL A 145 -9.29 -8.84 6.91
N SER A 146 -9.26 -7.55 7.24
CA SER A 146 -9.94 -7.01 8.43
C SER A 146 -11.47 -7.15 8.32
N ARG A 147 -12.04 -6.92 7.13
CA ARG A 147 -13.46 -7.18 6.85
C ARG A 147 -13.81 -8.66 7.06
N LYS A 148 -13.00 -9.58 6.54
CA LYS A 148 -13.22 -11.02 6.73
C LYS A 148 -13.16 -11.41 8.21
N PHE A 149 -12.19 -10.89 8.93
CA PHE A 149 -12.06 -11.12 10.37
C PHE A 149 -13.31 -10.66 11.14
N GLN A 150 -13.86 -9.49 10.80
CA GLN A 150 -15.09 -8.97 11.40
C GLN A 150 -16.30 -9.85 11.07
N MET A 151 -16.50 -10.20 9.80
CA MET A 151 -17.65 -11.02 9.38
C MET A 151 -17.71 -12.35 10.13
N GLU A 152 -16.55 -13.01 10.35
CA GLU A 152 -16.48 -14.25 11.16
C GLU A 152 -16.79 -14.00 12.65
N THR A 153 -16.77 -12.74 13.10
CA THR A 153 -17.08 -12.35 14.49
C THR A 153 -18.57 -12.13 14.70
N GLU A 154 -19.30 -11.75 13.67
CA GLU A 154 -20.72 -11.38 13.71
C GLU A 154 -21.66 -12.56 13.39
N MET A 155 -21.14 -13.70 12.92
CA MET A 155 -21.95 -14.90 12.74
C MET A 155 -22.25 -15.54 14.10
N PRO A 156 -23.56 -15.75 14.44
CA PRO A 156 -23.98 -16.31 15.73
C PRO A 156 -23.60 -17.78 15.93
#